data_a25ec69db84408803c9064cd0291e104
#
_entry.id   a25ec69db84408803c9064cd0291e104
#
_cell.length_a   1.000
_cell.length_b   1.000
_cell.length_c   1.000
_cell.angle_alpha   90.00
_cell.angle_beta   90.00
_cell.angle_gamma   90.00
#
_symmetry.space_group_name_H-M   'P 1'
#
loop_
_entity.id
_entity.type
_entity.pdbx_description
1 polymer ?
#
loop_
_entity_poly.entity_id
_entity_poly.type
_entity_poly.pdbx_seq_one_letter_code
_entity_poly.pdbx_strand_id
1 'polypeptide(L)'
;FMDEHLGQSKRYEDDKVLTKTMINNYAKNHLLPPPEKKKYSREHMLLMLFIYYFKSFLSITDIQTLMEPLTGKYFQKEDGYNLESIYNEVMELEKSQVDVLQDRGRRLYSTSQNSFSDASEEEQDFLRQFSFICMLSFDVYLKKQMIERLIDQLPAPDFLKKK
;
A
#
# COMPACT_ATOMS: atom_id res chain seq x y z
N PHE A 1 -9.96 -14.87 -5.24
CA PHE A 1 -10.04 -13.41 -5.34
C PHE A 1 -8.75 -12.72 -4.90
N MET A 2 -8.29 -12.89 -3.65
CA MET A 2 -7.08 -12.22 -3.15
C MET A 2 -5.81 -12.69 -3.86
N ASP A 3 -5.65 -13.99 -4.12
CA ASP A 3 -4.52 -14.53 -4.87
C ASP A 3 -4.54 -14.10 -6.35
N GLU A 4 -5.71 -13.91 -6.96
CA GLU A 4 -5.86 -13.39 -8.32
C GLU A 4 -5.41 -11.93 -8.43
N HIS A 5 -5.76 -11.08 -7.44
CA HIS A 5 -5.45 -9.65 -7.45
C HIS A 5 -4.06 -9.32 -6.91
N LEU A 6 -3.56 -10.10 -5.97
CA LEU A 6 -2.30 -9.85 -5.27
C LEU A 6 -1.23 -10.92 -5.51
N GLY A 7 -1.54 -11.97 -6.28
CA GLY A 7 -0.59 -13.06 -6.54
C GLY A 7 0.71 -12.61 -7.20
N GLN A 8 0.63 -11.58 -8.06
CA GLN A 8 1.80 -11.00 -8.72
C GLN A 8 2.70 -10.16 -7.78
N SER A 9 2.21 -9.78 -6.60
CA SER A 9 2.99 -9.04 -5.61
C SER A 9 3.82 -9.94 -4.69
N LYS A 10 3.73 -11.26 -4.83
CA LYS A 10 4.55 -12.20 -4.07
C LYS A 10 5.99 -12.14 -4.55
N ARG A 11 6.92 -12.01 -3.59
CA ARG A 11 8.36 -12.07 -3.87
C ARG A 11 8.84 -13.53 -3.99
N TYR A 12 8.23 -14.42 -3.20
CA TYR A 12 8.52 -15.85 -3.19
C TYR A 12 7.22 -16.64 -3.34
N GLU A 13 7.27 -17.84 -3.92
CA GLU A 13 6.10 -18.69 -4.15
C GLU A 13 5.35 -19.03 -2.86
N ASP A 14 6.07 -19.21 -1.76
CA ASP A 14 5.52 -19.53 -0.44
C ASP A 14 4.93 -18.31 0.32
N ASP A 15 5.09 -17.10 -0.21
CA ASP A 15 4.55 -15.89 0.41
C ASP A 15 3.03 -15.95 0.45
N LYS A 16 2.48 -15.83 1.67
CA LYS A 16 1.04 -15.76 1.89
C LYS A 16 0.58 -14.32 1.86
N VAL A 17 -0.24 -13.98 0.88
CA VAL A 17 -0.81 -12.63 0.72
C VAL A 17 -1.63 -12.25 1.95
N LEU A 18 -2.58 -13.10 2.34
CA LEU A 18 -3.41 -12.92 3.53
C LEU A 18 -3.66 -14.28 4.21
N THR A 19 -3.35 -14.34 5.51
CA THR A 19 -3.66 -15.51 6.33
C THR A 19 -4.87 -15.23 7.21
N LYS A 20 -5.56 -16.29 7.66
CA LYS A 20 -6.64 -16.17 8.65
C LYS A 20 -6.19 -15.41 9.91
N THR A 21 -4.96 -15.62 10.36
CA THR A 21 -4.38 -14.91 11.50
C THR A 21 -4.25 -13.41 11.24
N MET A 22 -3.80 -13.01 10.03
CA MET A 22 -3.70 -11.61 9.64
C MET A 22 -5.08 -10.94 9.63
N ILE A 23 -6.08 -11.58 9.03
CA ILE A 23 -7.46 -11.07 8.97
C ILE A 23 -8.03 -10.89 10.39
N ASN A 24 -7.83 -11.88 11.27
CA ASN A 24 -8.25 -11.77 12.66
C ASN A 24 -7.56 -10.62 13.39
N ASN A 25 -6.28 -10.38 13.11
CA ASN A 25 -5.54 -9.25 13.68
C ASN A 25 -6.08 -7.90 13.16
N TYR A 26 -6.48 -7.81 11.89
CA TYR A 26 -7.09 -6.59 11.35
C TYR A 26 -8.43 -6.28 12.02
N ALA A 27 -9.27 -7.29 12.25
CA ALA A 27 -10.51 -7.12 12.99
C ALA A 27 -10.27 -6.69 14.44
N LYS A 28 -9.30 -7.30 15.14
CA LYS A 28 -8.92 -6.92 16.52
C LYS A 28 -8.38 -5.50 16.63
N ASN A 29 -7.69 -5.03 15.61
CA ASN A 29 -7.11 -3.68 15.58
C ASN A 29 -8.07 -2.65 14.94
N HIS A 30 -9.36 -2.93 14.83
CA HIS A 30 -10.38 -2.04 14.26
C HIS A 30 -10.07 -1.56 12.82
N LEU A 31 -9.25 -2.31 12.06
CA LEU A 31 -8.97 -2.03 10.66
C LEU A 31 -10.06 -2.57 9.74
N LEU A 32 -10.79 -3.57 10.21
CA LEU A 32 -11.78 -4.29 9.43
C LEU A 32 -13.06 -4.46 10.28
N PRO A 33 -14.24 -4.14 9.75
CA PRO A 33 -15.51 -4.46 10.41
C PRO A 33 -15.65 -5.96 10.70
N PRO A 34 -16.40 -6.34 11.73
CA PRO A 34 -16.62 -7.75 12.05
C PRO A 34 -17.39 -8.45 10.91
N PRO A 35 -17.06 -9.73 10.62
CA PRO A 35 -17.79 -10.48 9.60
C PRO A 35 -19.24 -10.79 10.04
N GLU A 36 -20.18 -10.73 9.12
CA GLU A 36 -21.55 -11.14 9.35
C GLU A 36 -21.68 -12.67 9.27
N LYS A 37 -22.22 -13.28 10.31
CA LYS A 37 -22.39 -14.76 10.39
C LYS A 37 -21.12 -15.52 9.98
N LYS A 38 -19.94 -15.03 10.38
CA LYS A 38 -18.61 -15.56 10.03
C LYS A 38 -18.26 -15.50 8.53
N LYS A 39 -18.95 -14.67 7.75
CA LYS A 39 -18.68 -14.46 6.32
C LYS A 39 -18.21 -13.02 6.08
N TYR A 40 -17.22 -12.88 5.24
CA TYR A 40 -16.72 -11.58 4.75
C TYR A 40 -17.44 -11.22 3.45
N SER A 41 -17.99 -10.00 3.37
CA SER A 41 -18.63 -9.48 2.17
C SER A 41 -17.58 -9.02 1.15
N ARG A 42 -18.03 -8.64 -0.06
CA ARG A 42 -17.18 -8.03 -1.09
C ARG A 42 -16.49 -6.77 -0.57
N GLU A 43 -17.20 -5.93 0.19
CA GLU A 43 -16.63 -4.72 0.78
C GLU A 43 -15.51 -5.01 1.79
N HIS A 44 -15.64 -6.07 2.59
CA HIS A 44 -14.52 -6.53 3.43
C HIS A 44 -13.30 -6.89 2.60
N MET A 45 -13.48 -7.49 1.41
CA MET A 45 -12.36 -7.83 0.53
C MET A 45 -11.67 -6.57 -0.01
N LEU A 46 -12.45 -5.53 -0.39
CA LEU A 46 -11.89 -4.25 -0.82
C LEU A 46 -11.10 -3.57 0.29
N LEU A 47 -11.62 -3.56 1.52
CA LEU A 47 -10.89 -3.06 2.69
C LEU A 47 -9.59 -3.83 2.93
N MET A 48 -9.61 -5.16 2.80
CA MET A 48 -8.42 -6.00 2.94
C MET A 48 -7.36 -5.68 1.88
N LEU A 49 -7.76 -5.34 0.65
CA LEU A 49 -6.83 -4.88 -0.40
C LEU A 49 -6.13 -3.59 0.02
N PHE A 50 -6.87 -2.57 0.47
CA PHE A 50 -6.27 -1.32 0.97
C PHE A 50 -5.31 -1.58 2.15
N ILE A 51 -5.73 -2.37 3.14
CA ILE A 51 -4.89 -2.72 4.28
C ILE A 51 -3.62 -3.44 3.83
N TYR A 52 -3.73 -4.35 2.85
CA TYR A 52 -2.59 -5.09 2.32
C TYR A 52 -1.54 -4.14 1.71
N TYR A 53 -1.95 -3.16 0.91
CA TYR A 53 -1.04 -2.16 0.36
C TYR A 53 -0.42 -1.29 1.44
N PHE A 54 -1.22 -0.75 2.35
CA PHE A 54 -0.75 0.18 3.38
C PHE A 54 0.19 -0.46 4.40
N LYS A 55 -0.05 -1.72 4.79
CA LYS A 55 0.76 -2.42 5.80
C LYS A 55 2.23 -2.56 5.43
N SER A 56 2.58 -2.44 4.17
CA SER A 56 3.96 -2.58 3.69
C SER A 56 4.84 -1.38 4.07
N PHE A 57 4.25 -0.22 4.38
CA PHE A 57 5.01 1.01 4.66
C PHE A 57 4.39 1.93 5.73
N LEU A 58 3.15 1.69 6.17
CA LEU A 58 2.48 2.46 7.21
C LEU A 58 2.41 1.72 8.54
N SER A 59 2.36 2.46 9.63
CA SER A 59 2.08 1.92 10.96
C SER A 59 0.62 1.46 11.08
N ILE A 60 0.33 0.59 12.05
CA ILE A 60 -1.04 0.17 12.35
C ILE A 60 -1.93 1.36 12.70
N THR A 61 -1.41 2.34 13.44
CA THR A 61 -2.15 3.55 13.82
C THR A 61 -2.50 4.41 12.60
N ASP A 62 -1.56 4.58 11.66
CA ASP A 62 -1.81 5.32 10.42
C ASP A 62 -2.90 4.64 9.59
N ILE A 63 -2.82 3.30 9.47
CA ILE A 63 -3.85 2.54 8.76
C ILE A 63 -5.21 2.68 9.45
N GLN A 64 -5.27 2.64 10.78
CA GLN A 64 -6.50 2.88 11.53
C GLN A 64 -7.09 4.26 11.23
N THR A 65 -6.25 5.30 11.22
CA THR A 65 -6.65 6.67 10.88
C THR A 65 -7.27 6.77 9.49
N LEU A 66 -6.71 6.05 8.50
CA LEU A 66 -7.23 6.00 7.13
C LEU A 66 -8.51 5.16 7.02
N MET A 67 -8.58 4.01 7.68
CA MET A 67 -9.66 3.06 7.52
C MET A 67 -10.94 3.44 8.27
N GLU A 68 -10.83 4.16 9.40
CA GLU A 68 -12.00 4.54 10.22
C GLU A 68 -13.04 5.35 9.41
N PRO A 69 -12.70 6.44 8.69
CA PRO A 69 -13.68 7.15 7.88
C PRO A 69 -14.22 6.31 6.72
N LEU A 70 -13.42 5.41 6.13
CA LEU A 70 -13.87 4.51 5.08
C LEU A 70 -14.92 3.53 5.61
N THR A 71 -14.64 2.90 6.75
CA THR A 71 -15.56 1.95 7.37
C THR A 71 -16.78 2.62 7.97
N GLY A 72 -16.62 3.80 8.60
CA GLY A 72 -17.72 4.49 9.28
C GLY A 72 -18.70 5.19 8.34
N LYS A 73 -18.26 5.61 7.15
CA LYS A 73 -19.10 6.41 6.24
C LYS A 73 -19.53 5.69 4.98
N TYR A 74 -18.75 4.71 4.50
CA TYR A 74 -18.89 4.14 3.17
C TYR A 74 -19.08 2.62 3.15
N PHE A 75 -18.86 1.93 4.28
CA PHE A 75 -19.12 0.49 4.42
C PHE A 75 -20.62 0.23 4.50
N GLN A 76 -21.13 -0.70 3.68
CA GLN A 76 -22.55 -1.05 3.56
C GLN A 76 -23.46 0.16 3.24
N LYS A 77 -22.94 1.13 2.52
CA LYS A 77 -23.72 2.27 2.09
C LYS A 77 -24.38 1.98 0.74
N GLU A 78 -25.69 2.14 0.67
CA GLU A 78 -26.48 1.85 -0.53
C GLU A 78 -26.51 3.05 -1.51
N ASP A 79 -26.55 4.28 -0.99
CA ASP A 79 -26.72 5.49 -1.79
C ASP A 79 -25.44 6.34 -1.89
N GLY A 80 -25.19 6.89 -3.08
CA GLY A 80 -24.06 7.77 -3.34
C GLY A 80 -22.72 7.04 -3.37
N TYR A 81 -21.63 7.70 -2.93
CA TYR A 81 -20.31 7.06 -2.84
C TYR A 81 -20.31 5.95 -1.80
N ASN A 82 -19.89 4.76 -2.22
CA ASN A 82 -19.70 3.58 -1.39
C ASN A 82 -18.29 3.00 -1.57
N LEU A 83 -17.92 1.98 -0.82
CA LEU A 83 -16.57 1.40 -0.91
C LEU A 83 -16.18 0.90 -2.30
N GLU A 84 -17.14 0.36 -3.06
CA GLU A 84 -16.86 -0.14 -4.41
C GLU A 84 -16.55 1.00 -5.37
N SER A 85 -17.34 2.09 -5.35
CA SER A 85 -17.10 3.25 -6.20
C SER A 85 -15.77 3.94 -5.86
N ILE A 86 -15.44 4.05 -4.56
CA ILE A 86 -14.15 4.60 -4.11
C ILE A 86 -13.00 3.72 -4.59
N TYR A 87 -13.11 2.40 -4.43
CA TYR A 87 -12.08 1.47 -4.89
C TYR A 87 -11.85 1.58 -6.41
N ASN A 88 -12.92 1.59 -7.19
CA ASN A 88 -12.83 1.67 -8.64
C ASN A 88 -12.17 2.98 -9.08
N GLU A 89 -12.55 4.11 -8.49
CA GLU A 89 -11.94 5.41 -8.78
C GLU A 89 -10.44 5.43 -8.46
N VAL A 90 -10.05 4.93 -7.28
CA VAL A 90 -8.63 4.84 -6.89
C VAL A 90 -7.85 3.95 -7.86
N MET A 91 -8.40 2.79 -8.25
CA MET A 91 -7.74 1.88 -9.19
C MET A 91 -7.57 2.51 -10.60
N GLU A 92 -8.54 3.28 -11.09
CA GLU A 92 -8.40 3.99 -12.36
C GLU A 92 -7.32 5.09 -12.28
N LEU A 93 -7.26 5.82 -11.17
CA LEU A 93 -6.20 6.80 -10.94
C LEU A 93 -4.81 6.12 -10.90
N GLU A 94 -4.68 4.98 -10.22
CA GLU A 94 -3.43 4.22 -10.16
C GLU A 94 -3.00 3.73 -11.55
N LYS A 95 -3.93 3.16 -12.33
CA LYS A 95 -3.65 2.71 -13.70
C LYS A 95 -3.10 3.85 -14.56
N SER A 96 -3.66 5.05 -14.43
CA SER A 96 -3.21 6.22 -15.18
C SER A 96 -1.75 6.63 -14.87
N GLN A 97 -1.20 6.19 -13.73
CA GLN A 97 0.15 6.52 -13.30
C GLN A 97 1.20 5.46 -13.66
N VAL A 98 0.78 4.26 -14.10
CA VAL A 98 1.71 3.13 -14.33
C VAL A 98 2.81 3.50 -15.32
N ASP A 99 2.45 4.07 -16.47
CA ASP A 99 3.43 4.43 -17.52
C ASP A 99 4.40 5.51 -17.03
N VAL A 100 3.90 6.51 -16.29
CA VAL A 100 4.73 7.58 -15.72
C VAL A 100 5.74 7.02 -14.72
N LEU A 101 5.32 6.08 -13.87
CA LEU A 101 6.19 5.42 -12.90
C LEU A 101 7.24 4.55 -13.57
N GLN A 102 6.86 3.81 -14.62
CA GLN A 102 7.79 3.00 -15.41
C GLN A 102 8.84 3.86 -16.11
N ASP A 103 8.44 4.96 -16.73
CA ASP A 103 9.37 5.89 -17.40
C ASP A 103 10.33 6.53 -16.39
N ARG A 104 9.82 6.90 -15.21
CA ARG A 104 10.68 7.38 -14.12
C ARG A 104 11.71 6.32 -13.71
N GLY A 105 11.29 5.07 -13.54
CA GLY A 105 12.17 3.95 -13.23
C GLY A 105 13.26 3.76 -14.28
N ARG A 106 12.93 3.82 -15.58
CA ARG A 106 13.90 3.73 -16.69
C ARG A 106 14.92 4.87 -16.65
N ARG A 107 14.49 6.10 -16.36
CA ARG A 107 15.40 7.25 -16.23
C ARG A 107 16.38 7.08 -15.06
N LEU A 108 15.88 6.67 -13.88
CA LEU A 108 16.72 6.38 -12.72
C LEU A 108 17.73 5.28 -13.00
N TYR A 109 17.32 4.22 -13.70
CA TYR A 109 18.20 3.16 -14.13
C TYR A 109 19.29 3.69 -15.08
N SER A 110 18.92 4.45 -16.12
CA SER A 110 19.90 5.07 -17.03
C SER A 110 20.89 5.96 -16.28
N THR A 111 20.42 6.72 -15.29
CA THR A 111 21.29 7.57 -14.45
C THR A 111 22.29 6.72 -13.66
N SER A 112 21.86 5.59 -13.09
CA SER A 112 22.76 4.71 -12.33
C SER A 112 23.81 4.06 -13.21
N GLN A 113 23.49 3.72 -14.46
CA GLN A 113 24.43 3.13 -15.40
C GLN A 113 25.58 4.05 -15.78
N ASN A 114 25.38 5.36 -15.66
CA ASN A 114 26.41 6.38 -15.93
C ASN A 114 27.21 6.78 -14.67
N SER A 115 26.98 6.12 -13.52
CA SER A 115 27.72 6.37 -12.29
C SER A 115 28.97 5.48 -12.18
N PHE A 116 29.90 5.85 -11.30
CA PHE A 116 31.08 5.06 -10.97
C PHE A 116 31.95 4.67 -12.18
N SER A 117 32.11 5.59 -13.15
CA SER A 117 32.88 5.34 -14.35
C SER A 117 34.37 5.08 -14.08
N ASP A 118 34.87 5.54 -12.93
CA ASP A 118 36.27 5.42 -12.53
C ASP A 118 36.57 4.15 -11.71
N ALA A 119 35.55 3.39 -11.35
CA ALA A 119 35.70 2.12 -10.66
C ALA A 119 36.17 1.00 -11.61
N SER A 120 36.74 -0.07 -11.08
CA SER A 120 37.10 -1.25 -11.87
C SER A 120 35.85 -1.92 -12.46
N GLU A 121 35.99 -2.61 -13.60
CA GLU A 121 34.86 -3.31 -14.24
C GLU A 121 34.14 -4.26 -13.28
N GLU A 122 34.88 -4.95 -12.41
CA GLU A 122 34.35 -5.89 -11.42
C GLU A 122 33.49 -5.18 -10.35
N GLU A 123 33.83 -3.94 -9.99
CA GLU A 123 33.12 -3.16 -9.00
C GLU A 123 31.93 -2.39 -9.60
N GLN A 124 32.01 -1.97 -10.86
CA GLN A 124 31.01 -1.15 -11.52
C GLN A 124 29.61 -1.77 -11.49
N ASP A 125 29.49 -3.05 -11.76
CA ASP A 125 28.18 -3.73 -11.82
C ASP A 125 27.46 -3.63 -10.48
N PHE A 126 28.16 -3.95 -9.39
CA PHE A 126 27.57 -3.84 -8.05
C PHE A 126 27.27 -2.40 -7.67
N LEU A 127 28.19 -1.47 -7.89
CA LEU A 127 28.03 -0.07 -7.49
C LEU A 127 26.90 0.62 -8.26
N ARG A 128 26.73 0.34 -9.54
CA ARG A 128 25.62 0.84 -10.38
C ARG A 128 24.28 0.27 -9.91
N GLN A 129 24.23 -1.03 -9.65
CA GLN A 129 23.01 -1.65 -9.11
C GLN A 129 22.68 -1.08 -7.73
N PHE A 130 23.67 -0.94 -6.84
CA PHE A 130 23.50 -0.36 -5.52
C PHE A 130 22.99 1.09 -5.60
N SER A 131 23.56 1.92 -6.48
CA SER A 131 23.12 3.30 -6.66
C SER A 131 21.68 3.38 -7.17
N PHE A 132 21.27 2.48 -8.07
CA PHE A 132 19.89 2.41 -8.53
C PHE A 132 18.93 2.05 -7.39
N ILE A 133 19.28 1.05 -6.56
CA ILE A 133 18.51 0.68 -5.38
C ILE A 133 18.40 1.87 -4.42
N CYS A 134 19.50 2.60 -4.17
CA CYS A 134 19.50 3.79 -3.31
C CYS A 134 18.56 4.87 -3.83
N MET A 135 18.58 5.17 -5.15
CA MET A 135 17.68 6.16 -5.74
C MET A 135 16.20 5.76 -5.61
N LEU A 136 15.87 4.49 -5.86
CA LEU A 136 14.51 3.98 -5.66
C LEU A 136 14.10 4.04 -4.18
N SER A 137 15.01 3.66 -3.27
CA SER A 137 14.75 3.70 -1.83
C SER A 137 14.52 5.12 -1.32
N PHE A 138 15.27 6.09 -1.83
CA PHE A 138 15.09 7.49 -1.49
C PHE A 138 13.75 8.03 -1.99
N ASP A 139 13.31 7.65 -3.19
CA ASP A 139 11.98 8.00 -3.73
C ASP A 139 10.85 7.45 -2.85
N VAL A 140 10.95 6.17 -2.44
CA VAL A 140 10.01 5.55 -1.50
C VAL A 140 10.00 6.27 -0.15
N TYR A 141 11.17 6.59 0.38
CA TYR A 141 11.31 7.31 1.66
C TYR A 141 10.62 8.68 1.63
N LEU A 142 10.85 9.48 0.59
CA LEU A 142 10.20 10.79 0.45
C LEU A 142 8.68 10.67 0.31
N LYS A 143 8.19 9.73 -0.50
CA LYS A 143 6.76 9.49 -0.65
C LYS A 143 6.11 9.04 0.66
N LYS A 144 6.78 8.15 1.40
CA LYS A 144 6.33 7.74 2.74
C LYS A 144 6.16 8.94 3.66
N GLN A 145 7.16 9.82 3.75
CA GLN A 145 7.05 11.04 4.57
C GLN A 145 5.89 11.95 4.14
N MET A 146 5.65 12.09 2.82
CA MET A 146 4.51 12.87 2.33
C MET A 146 3.18 12.26 2.77
N ILE A 147 3.04 10.94 2.67
CA ILE A 147 1.85 10.20 3.09
C ILE A 147 1.61 10.38 4.59
N GLU A 148 2.63 10.18 5.42
CA GLU A 148 2.54 10.33 6.88
C GLU A 148 2.08 11.75 7.27
N ARG A 149 2.65 12.79 6.65
CA ARG A 149 2.22 14.18 6.87
C ARG A 149 0.76 14.45 6.47
N LEU A 150 0.26 13.79 5.42
CA LEU A 150 -1.15 13.90 5.03
C LEU A 150 -2.04 13.18 6.04
N ILE A 151 -1.62 12.02 6.56
CA ILE A 151 -2.34 11.28 7.60
C ILE A 151 -2.41 12.11 8.90
N ASP A 152 -1.32 12.76 9.28
CA ASP A 152 -1.25 13.62 10.48
C ASP A 152 -2.25 14.79 10.44
N GLN A 153 -2.75 15.17 9.25
CA GLN A 153 -3.78 16.22 9.09
C GLN A 153 -5.20 15.66 9.23
N LEU A 154 -5.37 14.34 9.21
CA LEU A 154 -6.68 13.72 9.39
C LEU A 154 -7.11 13.73 10.86
N PRO A 155 -8.42 13.75 11.15
CA PRO A 155 -8.91 13.62 12.51
C PRO A 155 -8.42 12.31 13.15
N ALA A 156 -7.92 12.42 14.39
CA ALA A 156 -7.53 11.22 15.12
C ALA A 156 -8.72 10.25 15.27
N PRO A 157 -8.51 8.94 15.11
CA PRO A 157 -9.55 7.93 15.27
C PRO A 157 -10.25 8.02 16.64
N ASP A 158 -11.55 7.76 16.68
CA ASP A 158 -12.35 7.93 17.90
C ASP A 158 -11.91 7.04 19.06
N PHE A 159 -11.34 5.87 18.76
CA PHE A 159 -10.81 4.98 19.81
C PHE A 159 -9.53 5.52 20.47
N LEU A 160 -8.79 6.43 19.83
CA LEU A 160 -7.63 7.11 20.41
C LEU A 160 -8.03 8.29 21.29
N LYS A 161 -9.22 8.88 21.09
CA LYS A 161 -9.74 9.99 21.89
C LYS A 161 -10.27 9.58 23.27
N LYS A 162 -10.41 8.28 23.52
CA LYS A 162 -10.98 7.70 24.75
C LYS A 162 -9.94 7.32 25.81
N LYS A 163 -8.69 7.78 25.68
CA LYS A 163 -7.65 7.55 26.69
C LYS A 163 -7.39 8.77 27.53
#